data_ca744d16b7e9536930f71ead36379ffc
#
_entry.id   ca744d16b7e9536930f71ead36379ffc
#
_cell.length_a   1.000
_cell.length_b   1.000
_cell.length_c   1.000
_cell.angle_alpha   90.00
_cell.angle_beta   90.00
_cell.angle_gamma   90.00
#
_symmetry.space_group_name_H-M   'P 1'
#
loop_
_entity.id
_entity.type
_entity.pdbx_description
1 polymer ?
#
loop_
_entity_poly.entity_id
_entity_poly.type
_entity_poly.pdbx_seq_one_letter_code
_entity_poly.pdbx_strand_id
1 'polypeptide(L)'
;MEKEFIRVRSVKDIAVVTSFIVLGCVLVSLPAPPAVSLTGCFLVFTGIILSLFMKSGYKDSETGEKYFKKEHYFKQTMHEPVSSAIASKPDRVDLSEENKGSTVRLDVYYAKKLGKAYLQLFEYIPYRYEPCSKMYEHELAKVSNLIR
;
A
#
# COMPACT_ATOMS: atom_id res chain seq x y z
N MET A 1 -23.31 0.19 -1.34
CA MET A 1 -22.42 -0.55 -0.42
C MET A 1 -21.04 0.09 -0.50
N GLU A 2 -20.43 0.34 0.63
CA GLU A 2 -19.09 0.91 0.69
C GLU A 2 -18.08 -0.23 0.46
N LYS A 3 -17.22 -0.09 -0.54
CA LYS A 3 -16.20 -1.12 -0.83
C LYS A 3 -15.16 -1.17 0.28
N GLU A 4 -14.88 -2.36 0.75
CA GLU A 4 -13.88 -2.62 1.79
C GLU A 4 -12.66 -3.35 1.20
N PHE A 5 -11.47 -2.77 1.41
CA PHE A 5 -10.21 -3.36 1.00
C PHE A 5 -9.46 -3.94 2.19
N ILE A 6 -9.26 -5.26 2.17
CA ILE A 6 -8.49 -5.97 3.19
C ILE A 6 -7.02 -6.12 2.78
N ARG A 7 -6.11 -6.01 3.75
CA ARG A 7 -4.69 -6.26 3.53
C ARG A 7 -4.40 -7.75 3.36
N VAL A 8 -3.71 -8.09 2.26
CA VAL A 8 -3.27 -9.45 1.96
C VAL A 8 -1.79 -9.48 1.62
N ARG A 9 -1.19 -10.68 1.66
CA ARG A 9 0.20 -10.84 1.21
C ARG A 9 0.29 -10.66 -0.30
N SER A 10 1.25 -9.86 -0.72
CA SER A 10 1.61 -9.72 -2.13
C SER A 10 2.66 -10.76 -2.53
N VAL A 11 2.86 -10.94 -3.83
CA VAL A 11 3.95 -11.79 -4.35
C VAL A 11 5.32 -11.27 -3.89
N LYS A 12 5.49 -9.95 -3.78
CA LYS A 12 6.70 -9.32 -3.27
C LYS A 12 6.96 -9.69 -1.80
N ASP A 13 5.93 -9.69 -0.97
CA ASP A 13 6.04 -10.08 0.45
C ASP A 13 6.52 -11.54 0.57
N ILE A 14 5.94 -12.44 -0.22
CA ILE A 14 6.32 -13.85 -0.23
C ILE A 14 7.79 -13.99 -0.68
N ALA A 15 8.21 -13.30 -1.73
CA ALA A 15 9.57 -13.36 -2.24
C ALA A 15 10.58 -12.87 -1.19
N VAL A 16 10.30 -11.75 -0.50
CA VAL A 16 11.16 -11.22 0.55
C VAL A 16 11.29 -12.20 1.71
N VAL A 17 10.17 -12.69 2.24
CA VAL A 17 10.16 -13.65 3.36
C VAL A 17 10.92 -14.91 2.99
N THR A 18 10.67 -15.47 1.81
CA THR A 18 11.34 -16.69 1.33
C THR A 18 12.85 -16.46 1.20
N SER A 19 13.27 -15.31 0.68
CA SER A 19 14.69 -14.96 0.54
C SER A 19 15.40 -14.94 1.90
N PHE A 20 14.81 -14.34 2.92
CA PHE A 20 15.37 -14.33 4.28
C PHE A 20 15.51 -15.73 4.87
N ILE A 21 14.49 -16.56 4.74
CA ILE A 21 14.49 -17.93 5.28
C ILE A 21 15.51 -18.80 4.54
N VAL A 22 15.51 -18.78 3.21
CA VAL A 22 16.42 -19.59 2.40
C VAL A 22 17.87 -19.19 2.64
N LEU A 23 18.19 -17.90 2.61
CA LEU A 23 19.52 -17.40 2.88
C LEU A 23 19.98 -17.77 4.28
N GLY A 24 19.12 -17.60 5.28
CA GLY A 24 19.42 -17.99 6.66
C GLY A 24 19.69 -19.48 6.81
N CYS A 25 18.88 -20.35 6.20
CA CYS A 25 19.08 -21.81 6.20
C CYS A 25 20.42 -22.19 5.54
N VAL A 26 20.76 -21.56 4.41
CA VAL A 26 22.05 -21.79 3.74
C VAL A 26 23.21 -21.45 4.68
N LEU A 27 23.19 -20.26 5.33
CA LEU A 27 24.27 -19.85 6.24
C LEU A 27 24.42 -20.76 7.46
N VAL A 28 23.30 -21.27 8.00
CA VAL A 28 23.34 -22.23 9.11
C VAL A 28 23.94 -23.57 8.68
N SER A 29 23.73 -23.98 7.44
CA SER A 29 24.20 -25.27 6.91
C SER A 29 25.68 -25.27 6.48
N LEU A 30 26.29 -24.10 6.35
CA LEU A 30 27.70 -24.00 5.95
C LEU A 30 28.65 -24.42 7.08
N PRO A 31 29.72 -25.19 6.78
CA PRO A 31 30.82 -25.44 7.71
C PRO A 31 31.70 -24.18 7.86
N ALA A 32 31.22 -23.23 8.65
CA ALA A 32 31.79 -21.88 8.79
C ALA A 32 31.92 -21.50 10.27
N PRO A 33 32.64 -20.43 10.62
CA PRO A 33 32.75 -19.97 12.00
C PRO A 33 31.38 -19.73 12.64
N PRO A 34 31.24 -19.90 13.98
CA PRO A 34 29.94 -19.78 14.69
C PRO A 34 29.20 -18.48 14.42
N ALA A 35 29.89 -17.38 14.14
CA ALA A 35 29.28 -16.10 13.79
C ALA A 35 28.44 -16.17 12.53
N VAL A 36 28.81 -16.98 11.53
CA VAL A 36 28.05 -17.17 10.29
C VAL A 36 26.74 -17.92 10.56
N SER A 37 26.80 -19.00 11.34
CA SER A 37 25.61 -19.75 11.75
C SER A 37 24.65 -18.91 12.59
N LEU A 38 25.19 -18.10 13.51
CA LEU A 38 24.39 -17.18 14.31
C LEU A 38 23.67 -16.13 13.43
N THR A 39 24.36 -15.58 12.44
CA THR A 39 23.76 -14.67 11.45
C THR A 39 22.65 -15.38 10.66
N GLY A 40 22.86 -16.62 10.25
CA GLY A 40 21.86 -17.44 9.58
C GLY A 40 20.61 -17.64 10.44
N CYS A 41 20.77 -17.99 11.71
CA CYS A 41 19.64 -18.11 12.65
C CYS A 41 18.86 -16.81 12.79
N PHE A 42 19.56 -15.67 12.88
CA PHE A 42 18.94 -14.35 12.95
C PHE A 42 18.10 -14.04 11.69
N LEU A 43 18.62 -14.37 10.50
CA LEU A 43 17.88 -14.19 9.23
C LEU A 43 16.64 -15.08 9.17
N VAL A 44 16.70 -16.34 9.57
CA VAL A 44 15.53 -17.23 9.63
C VAL A 44 14.49 -16.66 10.58
N PHE A 45 14.90 -16.25 11.77
CA PHE A 45 13.99 -15.67 12.76
C PHE A 45 13.32 -14.38 12.24
N THR A 46 14.10 -13.50 11.61
CA THR A 46 13.57 -12.28 10.96
C THR A 46 12.58 -12.63 9.85
N GLY A 47 12.88 -13.62 9.01
CA GLY A 47 11.97 -14.11 7.97
C GLY A 47 10.63 -14.61 8.53
N ILE A 48 10.66 -15.33 9.65
CA ILE A 48 9.44 -15.80 10.34
C ILE A 48 8.62 -14.60 10.84
N ILE A 49 9.24 -13.63 11.51
CA ILE A 49 8.56 -12.41 11.98
C ILE A 49 7.94 -11.66 10.81
N LEU A 50 8.69 -11.42 9.74
CA LEU A 50 8.17 -10.76 8.53
C LEU A 50 6.99 -11.52 7.94
N SER A 51 7.01 -12.86 7.98
CA SER A 51 5.91 -13.67 7.48
C SER A 51 4.60 -13.44 8.23
N LEU A 52 4.64 -13.07 9.49
CA LEU A 52 3.45 -12.79 10.31
C LEU A 52 2.85 -11.41 10.04
N PHE A 53 3.71 -10.41 9.83
CA PHE A 53 3.29 -9.01 9.80
C PHE A 53 3.25 -8.39 8.39
N MET A 54 4.01 -8.93 7.42
CA MET A 54 4.15 -8.32 6.11
C MET A 54 2.93 -8.62 5.21
N LYS A 55 2.11 -7.61 4.99
CA LYS A 55 0.93 -7.65 4.11
C LYS A 55 0.87 -6.33 3.34
N SER A 56 1.48 -6.28 2.16
CA SER A 56 1.54 -5.08 1.31
C SER A 56 0.51 -5.05 0.17
N GLY A 57 -0.20 -6.14 -0.06
CA GLY A 57 -1.26 -6.22 -1.06
C GLY A 57 -2.62 -5.83 -0.49
N TYR A 58 -3.54 -5.50 -1.38
CA TYR A 58 -4.93 -5.21 -1.07
C TYR A 58 -5.85 -6.10 -1.90
N LYS A 59 -6.94 -6.51 -1.31
CA LYS A 59 -7.96 -7.35 -1.93
C LYS A 59 -9.33 -6.79 -1.58
N ASP A 60 -10.21 -6.72 -2.58
CA ASP A 60 -11.61 -6.40 -2.36
C ASP A 60 -12.27 -7.53 -1.55
N SER A 61 -12.95 -7.19 -0.47
CA SER A 61 -13.59 -8.17 0.43
C SER A 61 -14.73 -8.93 -0.24
N GLU A 62 -15.42 -8.33 -1.20
CA GLU A 62 -16.58 -8.92 -1.87
C GLU A 62 -16.18 -9.74 -3.10
N THR A 63 -15.41 -9.15 -4.02
CA THR A 63 -15.05 -9.82 -5.29
C THR A 63 -13.82 -10.68 -5.20
N GLY A 64 -13.00 -10.48 -4.18
CA GLY A 64 -11.73 -11.19 -4.03
C GLY A 64 -10.62 -10.71 -4.97
N GLU A 65 -10.83 -9.66 -5.73
CA GLU A 65 -9.87 -9.14 -6.69
C GLU A 65 -8.76 -8.34 -6.01
N LYS A 66 -7.55 -8.43 -6.60
CA LYS A 66 -6.35 -7.80 -6.05
C LYS A 66 -6.20 -6.38 -6.60
N TYR A 67 -5.93 -5.45 -5.69
CA TYR A 67 -5.67 -4.05 -5.96
C TYR A 67 -4.28 -3.65 -5.47
N PHE A 68 -3.70 -2.67 -6.14
CA PHE A 68 -2.54 -1.93 -5.66
C PHE A 68 -3.03 -0.67 -4.97
N LYS A 69 -2.31 -0.20 -3.96
CA LYS A 69 -2.60 1.05 -3.28
C LYS A 69 -1.47 2.05 -3.48
N LYS A 70 -1.82 3.29 -3.74
CA LYS A 70 -0.91 4.43 -3.72
C LYS A 70 -1.51 5.51 -2.82
N GLU A 71 -0.67 6.20 -2.07
CA GLU A 71 -1.08 7.25 -1.15
C GLU A 71 -0.43 8.56 -1.57
N HIS A 72 -1.23 9.62 -1.60
CA HIS A 72 -0.78 10.99 -1.83
C HIS A 72 -1.19 11.85 -0.64
N TYR A 73 -0.31 12.75 -0.23
CA TYR A 73 -0.51 13.58 0.94
C TYR A 73 -0.52 15.05 0.54
N PHE A 74 -1.48 15.82 1.07
CA PHE A 74 -1.68 17.22 0.77
C PHE A 74 -1.87 18.02 2.05
N LYS A 75 -1.58 19.32 1.98
CA LYS A 75 -1.89 20.27 3.05
C LYS A 75 -3.40 20.41 3.21
N GLN A 76 -3.83 20.86 4.40
CA GLN A 76 -5.25 21.10 4.69
C GLN A 76 -5.93 22.06 3.69
N THR A 77 -5.18 23.03 3.16
CA THR A 77 -5.67 23.97 2.14
C THR A 77 -6.08 23.30 0.84
N MET A 78 -5.57 22.09 0.56
CA MET A 78 -5.88 21.31 -0.63
C MET A 78 -7.08 20.36 -0.43
N HIS A 79 -7.68 20.31 0.76
CA HIS A 79 -8.80 19.41 1.05
C HIS A 79 -9.96 19.61 0.07
N GLU A 80 -10.48 20.83 -0.07
CA GLU A 80 -11.60 21.15 -0.97
C GLU A 80 -11.27 20.93 -2.45
N PRO A 81 -10.13 21.45 -2.99
CA PRO A 81 -9.75 21.20 -4.37
C PRO A 81 -9.61 19.72 -4.71
N VAL A 82 -8.96 18.93 -3.84
CA VAL A 82 -8.77 17.49 -4.05
C VAL A 82 -10.11 16.76 -3.92
N SER A 83 -10.93 17.09 -2.92
CA SER A 83 -12.25 16.47 -2.73
C SER A 83 -13.16 16.67 -3.96
N SER A 84 -13.20 17.87 -4.50
CA SER A 84 -13.97 18.19 -5.70
C SER A 84 -13.42 17.49 -6.95
N ALA A 85 -12.09 17.39 -7.06
CA ALA A 85 -11.44 16.74 -8.19
C ALA A 85 -11.71 15.23 -8.19
N ILE A 86 -11.55 14.53 -7.06
CA ILE A 86 -11.78 13.08 -6.99
C ILE A 86 -13.24 12.70 -7.24
N ALA A 87 -14.19 13.59 -6.96
CA ALA A 87 -15.61 13.35 -7.22
C ALA A 87 -15.97 13.39 -8.71
N SER A 88 -15.29 14.25 -9.51
CA SER A 88 -15.69 14.53 -10.89
C SER A 88 -14.58 14.38 -11.93
N LYS A 89 -13.40 14.89 -11.64
CA LYS A 89 -12.24 14.99 -12.59
C LYS A 89 -10.91 14.68 -11.89
N PRO A 90 -10.64 13.40 -11.59
CA PRO A 90 -9.46 12.99 -10.85
C PRO A 90 -8.14 13.28 -11.58
N ASP A 91 -8.17 13.47 -12.89
CA ASP A 91 -7.05 13.92 -13.71
C ASP A 91 -6.56 15.35 -13.37
N ARG A 92 -7.41 16.14 -12.69
CA ARG A 92 -7.08 17.52 -12.28
C ARG A 92 -6.46 17.64 -10.88
N VAL A 93 -6.24 16.53 -10.18
CA VAL A 93 -5.53 16.57 -8.90
C VAL A 93 -4.09 17.03 -9.16
N ASP A 94 -3.71 18.14 -8.53
CA ASP A 94 -2.38 18.72 -8.67
C ASP A 94 -1.40 18.03 -7.72
N LEU A 95 -0.55 17.18 -8.28
CA LEU A 95 0.50 16.47 -7.52
C LEU A 95 1.72 17.35 -7.20
N SER A 96 1.83 18.55 -7.79
CA SER A 96 2.92 19.48 -7.44
C SER A 96 2.80 19.98 -5.99
N GLU A 97 1.60 20.00 -5.45
CA GLU A 97 1.29 20.35 -4.06
C GLU A 97 1.38 19.15 -3.09
N GLU A 98 1.87 18.00 -3.55
CA GLU A 98 2.04 16.84 -2.70
C GLU A 98 3.09 17.09 -1.62
N ASN A 99 2.73 16.81 -0.35
CA ASN A 99 3.59 16.98 0.80
C ASN A 99 3.43 15.81 1.76
N LYS A 100 4.39 14.89 1.74
CA LYS A 100 4.38 13.67 2.57
C LYS A 100 4.23 13.99 4.05
N GLY A 101 3.33 13.24 4.70
CA GLY A 101 3.05 13.39 6.13
C GLY A 101 2.15 14.57 6.48
N SER A 102 1.49 15.19 5.50
CA SER A 102 0.50 16.24 5.71
C SER A 102 -0.85 15.69 6.16
N THR A 103 -1.77 16.59 6.53
CA THR A 103 -3.04 16.26 7.20
C THR A 103 -4.09 15.61 6.30
N VAL A 104 -4.02 15.80 5.00
CA VAL A 104 -4.94 15.21 4.03
C VAL A 104 -4.24 14.11 3.25
N ARG A 105 -4.85 12.91 3.23
CA ARG A 105 -4.34 11.75 2.51
C ARG A 105 -5.35 11.26 1.49
N LEU A 106 -4.94 11.14 0.25
CA LEU A 106 -5.70 10.53 -0.82
C LEU A 106 -5.23 9.09 -1.04
N ASP A 107 -6.09 8.13 -0.78
CA ASP A 107 -5.86 6.72 -1.06
C ASP A 107 -6.40 6.38 -2.46
N VAL A 108 -5.53 5.81 -3.29
CA VAL A 108 -5.85 5.36 -4.66
C VAL A 108 -5.66 3.87 -4.73
N TYR A 109 -6.75 3.12 -4.78
CA TYR A 109 -6.75 1.67 -5.02
C TYR A 109 -6.98 1.42 -6.51
N TYR A 110 -6.10 0.69 -7.18
CA TYR A 110 -6.23 0.45 -8.61
C TYR A 110 -5.90 -0.98 -9.01
N ALA A 111 -6.64 -1.48 -10.01
CA ALA A 111 -6.44 -2.81 -10.59
C ALA A 111 -6.23 -2.68 -12.10
N LYS A 112 -4.99 -2.89 -12.55
CA LYS A 112 -4.63 -2.78 -13.98
C LYS A 112 -5.42 -3.74 -14.87
N LYS A 113 -5.71 -4.94 -14.38
CA LYS A 113 -6.46 -5.96 -15.12
C LYS A 113 -7.93 -5.59 -15.34
N LEU A 114 -8.51 -4.86 -14.38
CA LEU A 114 -9.92 -4.48 -14.41
C LEU A 114 -10.16 -3.11 -15.04
N GLY A 115 -9.10 -2.32 -15.26
CA GLY A 115 -9.22 -0.96 -15.76
C GLY A 115 -9.94 0.00 -14.80
N LYS A 116 -10.01 -0.33 -13.50
CA LYS A 116 -10.75 0.41 -12.48
C LYS A 116 -9.85 0.93 -11.38
N ALA A 117 -10.25 2.06 -10.82
CA ALA A 117 -9.62 2.64 -9.63
C ALA A 117 -10.68 3.19 -8.67
N TYR A 118 -10.36 3.15 -7.39
CA TYR A 118 -11.18 3.70 -6.31
C TYR A 118 -10.37 4.73 -5.55
N LEU A 119 -10.96 5.90 -5.36
CA LEU A 119 -10.35 7.04 -4.67
C LEU A 119 -11.14 7.37 -3.42
N GLN A 120 -10.42 7.57 -2.31
CA GLN A 120 -11.02 8.01 -1.05
C GLN A 120 -10.09 8.98 -0.35
N LEU A 121 -10.66 10.08 0.15
CA LEU A 121 -9.94 11.09 0.89
C LEU A 121 -10.05 10.84 2.39
N PHE A 122 -8.93 11.03 3.08
CA PHE A 122 -8.80 10.90 4.54
C PHE A 122 -8.26 12.19 5.11
N GLU A 123 -8.69 12.52 6.31
CA GLU A 123 -8.16 13.62 7.10
C GLU A 123 -7.49 13.09 8.37
N TYR A 124 -6.35 13.70 8.74
CA TYR A 124 -5.66 13.35 9.96
C TYR A 124 -6.36 14.00 11.16
N ILE A 125 -6.94 13.14 11.99
CA ILE A 125 -7.36 13.50 13.35
C ILE A 125 -6.31 12.97 14.33
N PRO A 126 -6.20 13.51 15.56
CA PRO A 126 -5.13 13.10 16.45
C PRO A 126 -4.96 11.58 16.49
N TYR A 127 -3.74 11.14 16.11
CA TYR A 127 -3.24 9.76 16.08
C TYR A 127 -3.69 8.86 14.92
N ARG A 128 -4.62 9.26 14.04
CA ARG A 128 -5.08 8.42 12.90
C ARG A 128 -5.64 9.23 11.73
N TYR A 129 -5.68 8.58 10.56
CA TYR A 129 -6.42 9.09 9.41
C TYR A 129 -7.83 8.49 9.39
N GLU A 130 -8.84 9.34 9.26
CA GLU A 130 -10.23 8.93 9.09
C GLU A 130 -10.77 9.33 7.72
N PRO A 131 -11.66 8.50 7.11
CA PRO A 131 -12.25 8.83 5.83
C PRO A 131 -13.14 10.08 5.97
N CYS A 132 -12.87 11.10 5.16
CA CYS A 132 -13.65 12.33 5.10
C CYS A 132 -14.43 12.49 3.79
N SER A 133 -14.31 11.53 2.86
CA SER A 133 -15.10 11.46 1.65
C SER A 133 -15.68 10.07 1.42
N LYS A 134 -16.69 10.00 0.53
CA LYS A 134 -17.10 8.72 -0.05
C LYS A 134 -15.98 8.13 -0.90
N MET A 135 -16.06 6.84 -1.16
CA MET A 135 -15.21 6.18 -2.13
C MET A 135 -15.77 6.38 -3.53
N TYR A 136 -14.95 6.92 -4.44
CA TYR A 136 -15.34 7.20 -5.82
C TYR A 136 -14.68 6.18 -6.76
N GLU A 137 -15.50 5.54 -7.63
CA GLU A 137 -15.03 4.66 -8.68
C GLU A 137 -14.75 5.46 -9.96
N HIS A 138 -13.58 5.24 -10.55
CA HIS A 138 -13.18 5.84 -11.82
C HIS A 138 -12.52 4.81 -12.74
N GLU A 139 -12.53 5.09 -14.04
CA GLU A 139 -11.71 4.36 -15.00
C GLU A 139 -10.22 4.63 -14.74
N LEU A 140 -9.41 3.60 -14.89
CA LEU A 140 -7.96 3.67 -14.66
C LEU A 140 -7.28 4.76 -15.51
N ALA A 141 -7.78 4.98 -16.74
CA ALA A 141 -7.27 6.00 -17.64
C ALA A 141 -7.36 7.42 -17.06
N LYS A 142 -8.45 7.72 -16.32
CA LYS A 142 -8.70 9.04 -15.71
C LYS A 142 -7.84 9.31 -14.48
N VAL A 143 -7.24 8.29 -13.90
CA VAL A 143 -6.38 8.39 -12.69
C VAL A 143 -4.91 8.09 -13.01
N SER A 144 -4.54 8.05 -14.28
CA SER A 144 -3.19 7.69 -14.72
C SER A 144 -2.09 8.59 -14.12
N ASN A 145 -2.39 9.86 -13.86
CA ASN A 145 -1.52 10.81 -13.17
C ASN A 145 -1.24 10.41 -11.70
N LEU A 146 -2.24 9.81 -11.02
CA LEU A 146 -2.16 9.45 -9.60
C LEU A 146 -1.43 8.10 -9.37
N ILE A 147 -1.24 7.30 -10.41
CA ILE A 147 -0.63 5.96 -10.30
C ILE A 147 0.78 5.86 -10.90
N ARG A 148 1.28 6.94 -11.52
CA ARG A 148 2.66 7.04 -12.04
C ARG A 148 3.73 7.08 -10.98
#